data_2f39684573f51896f4d4ea1904d269a9
#
_entry.id   2f39684573f51896f4d4ea1904d269a9
#
_cell.length_a   1.000
_cell.length_b   1.000
_cell.length_c   1.000
_cell.angle_alpha   90.00
_cell.angle_beta   90.00
_cell.angle_gamma   90.00
#
_symmetry.space_group_name_H-M   'P 1'
#
loop_
_entity.id
_entity.type
_entity.pdbx_description
1 polymer ?
#
loop_
_entity_poly.entity_id
_entity_poly.type
_entity_poly.pdbx_seq_one_letter_code
_entity_poly.pdbx_strand_id
1 'polypeptide(L)'
;NASSSLQIRGATSISASNDPLVVIDGVAGGDIRNLAAQDIESMTVLKDAASAAIYGTRGANGVILITTRKGAGEAGRAQVTYDSWFGVNLAKSGPDILSADEFRRSRRATDYGYSTDWYDLLLRDFSYDNNQYLSIDGSTKNGYYGASFNYKKATGLDLNSSREEFGGRFVLNQRMMDGIVELNGSLNARRVNEVWGNDGMFDTALSMNPTMPLYNEDGTYFQPTSPTGARNPVQELKEIDNNGQRVYLLGTAEVKVNLIRSEKQMLNTSLSYSLHYNDLKQHY
;
A
#
# COMPACT_ATOMS: atom_id res chain seq x y z
N ASN A 1 -10.48 7.00 -0.10
CA ASN A 1 -9.14 6.77 -0.65
C ASN A 1 -8.23 7.96 -0.34
N ALA A 2 -7.65 8.00 0.86
CA ALA A 2 -6.58 8.93 1.16
C ALA A 2 -5.33 8.47 0.42
N SER A 3 -5.07 9.02 -0.77
CA SER A 3 -3.76 8.89 -1.39
C SER A 3 -2.80 9.78 -0.61
N SER A 4 -1.95 9.18 0.22
CA SER A 4 -0.88 9.92 0.87
C SER A 4 0.16 10.31 -0.19
N SER A 5 0.27 11.59 -0.51
CA SER A 5 1.37 12.12 -1.31
C SER A 5 2.54 12.46 -0.39
N LEU A 6 3.74 11.99 -0.75
CA LEU A 6 4.96 12.39 -0.07
C LEU A 6 5.46 13.69 -0.71
N GLN A 7 5.60 14.76 0.07
CA GLN A 7 6.20 16.01 -0.38
C GLN A 7 7.42 16.34 0.49
N ILE A 8 8.54 16.67 -0.16
CA ILE A 8 9.78 17.10 0.52
C ILE A 8 9.91 18.64 0.52
N ARG A 9 9.37 19.27 -0.52
CA ARG A 9 9.34 20.73 -0.71
C ARG A 9 7.92 21.18 -1.04
N GLY A 10 7.66 22.50 -0.95
CA GLY A 10 6.43 23.07 -1.46
C GLY A 10 6.24 22.77 -2.96
N ALA A 11 5.00 22.83 -3.45
CA ALA A 11 4.69 22.58 -4.85
C ALA A 11 5.54 23.48 -5.76
N THR A 12 6.37 22.87 -6.60
CA THR A 12 7.24 23.56 -7.55
C THR A 12 6.61 23.66 -8.94
N SER A 13 5.56 22.89 -9.20
CA SER A 13 4.82 22.89 -10.46
C SER A 13 3.31 22.80 -10.20
N ILE A 14 2.55 23.49 -11.03
CA ILE A 14 1.07 23.46 -11.02
C ILE A 14 0.53 22.29 -11.85
N SER A 15 1.30 21.85 -12.86
CA SER A 15 0.86 20.85 -13.86
C SER A 15 1.67 19.56 -13.88
N ALA A 16 2.81 19.48 -13.15
CA ALA A 16 3.62 18.28 -13.06
C ALA A 16 3.57 17.68 -11.65
N SER A 17 3.85 16.38 -11.52
CA SER A 17 3.95 15.75 -10.21
C SER A 17 5.01 16.43 -9.35
N ASN A 18 4.65 16.72 -8.10
CA ASN A 18 5.56 17.24 -7.09
C ASN A 18 6.15 16.14 -6.19
N ASP A 19 5.92 14.88 -6.57
CA ASP A 19 6.43 13.73 -5.81
C ASP A 19 7.96 13.65 -5.91
N PRO A 20 8.63 13.31 -4.81
CA PRO A 20 10.08 13.06 -4.82
C PRO A 20 10.41 11.81 -5.61
N LEU A 21 11.60 11.77 -6.17
CA LEU A 21 12.12 10.56 -6.80
C LEU A 21 12.46 9.52 -5.70
N VAL A 22 11.87 8.35 -5.76
CA VAL A 22 12.22 7.24 -4.89
C VAL A 22 13.27 6.38 -5.57
N VAL A 23 14.36 6.10 -4.86
CA VAL A 23 15.46 5.24 -5.31
C VAL A 23 15.61 4.09 -4.32
N ILE A 24 15.40 2.86 -4.76
CA ILE A 24 15.48 1.65 -3.94
C ILE A 24 16.71 0.86 -4.37
N ASP A 25 17.67 0.67 -3.46
CA ASP A 25 18.94 -0.03 -3.71
C ASP A 25 19.65 0.46 -4.99
N GLY A 26 19.60 1.77 -5.25
CA GLY A 26 20.21 2.39 -6.43
C GLY A 26 19.31 2.45 -7.67
N VAL A 27 18.14 1.81 -7.68
CA VAL A 27 17.19 1.82 -8.79
C VAL A 27 16.19 2.96 -8.62
N ALA A 28 16.18 3.87 -9.57
CA ALA A 28 15.30 5.04 -9.56
C ALA A 28 13.90 4.71 -10.11
N GLY A 29 12.87 5.30 -9.49
CA GLY A 29 11.46 5.15 -9.90
C GLY A 29 10.72 4.05 -9.16
N GLY A 30 11.28 3.51 -8.09
CA GLY A 30 10.57 2.61 -7.19
C GLY A 30 9.41 3.32 -6.46
N ASP A 31 8.53 2.52 -5.86
CA ASP A 31 7.45 3.00 -5.01
C ASP A 31 7.62 2.39 -3.61
N ILE A 32 7.80 3.23 -2.60
CA ILE A 32 7.99 2.80 -1.21
C ILE A 32 6.83 1.94 -0.71
N ARG A 33 5.63 2.16 -1.22
CA ARG A 33 4.44 1.38 -0.86
C ARG A 33 4.55 -0.10 -1.25
N ASN A 34 5.50 -0.42 -2.12
CA ASN A 34 5.75 -1.78 -2.59
C ASN A 34 6.81 -2.54 -1.78
N LEU A 35 7.34 -1.92 -0.71
CA LEU A 35 8.25 -2.58 0.22
C LEU A 35 7.54 -2.90 1.54
N ALA A 36 7.88 -4.02 2.15
CA ALA A 36 7.55 -4.25 3.55
C ALA A 36 8.42 -3.33 4.41
N ALA A 37 7.84 -2.70 5.43
CA ALA A 37 8.60 -1.80 6.31
C ALA A 37 9.78 -2.51 6.99
N GLN A 38 9.61 -3.80 7.29
CA GLN A 38 10.62 -4.67 7.89
C GLN A 38 11.82 -4.92 6.96
N ASP A 39 11.64 -4.79 5.64
CA ASP A 39 12.72 -4.94 4.65
C ASP A 39 13.56 -3.67 4.50
N ILE A 40 13.16 -2.55 5.08
CA ILE A 40 13.89 -1.28 5.01
C ILE A 40 14.95 -1.24 6.10
N GLU A 41 16.21 -1.06 5.72
CA GLU A 41 17.33 -0.82 6.63
C GLU A 41 17.46 0.66 6.97
N SER A 42 17.41 1.51 5.94
CA SER A 42 17.52 2.95 6.10
C SER A 42 16.78 3.72 5.03
N MET A 43 16.36 4.93 5.39
CA MET A 43 15.76 5.89 4.48
C MET A 43 16.46 7.24 4.65
N THR A 44 16.98 7.76 3.55
CA THR A 44 17.68 9.06 3.51
C THR A 44 16.97 10.00 2.55
N VAL A 45 16.67 11.20 2.98
CA VAL A 45 16.01 12.21 2.17
C VAL A 45 17.05 13.26 1.72
N LEU A 46 17.28 13.34 0.41
CA LEU A 46 18.12 14.34 -0.21
C LEU A 46 17.28 15.57 -0.58
N LYS A 47 17.44 16.62 0.19
CA LYS A 47 16.70 17.88 0.01
C LYS A 47 17.48 18.89 -0.84
N ASP A 48 18.80 18.81 -0.86
CA ASP A 48 19.64 19.77 -1.53
C ASP A 48 19.79 19.47 -3.01
N ALA A 49 19.78 20.51 -3.83
CA ALA A 49 19.93 20.38 -5.29
C ALA A 49 21.28 19.74 -5.67
N ALA A 50 22.35 20.00 -4.91
CA ALA A 50 23.66 19.40 -5.15
C ALA A 50 23.65 17.87 -4.93
N SER A 51 23.04 17.40 -3.83
CA SER A 51 22.95 15.98 -3.53
C SER A 51 21.98 15.23 -4.46
N ALA A 52 20.96 15.93 -4.96
CA ALA A 52 20.00 15.37 -5.90
C ALA A 52 20.50 15.40 -7.37
N ALA A 53 21.55 16.17 -7.67
CA ALA A 53 22.05 16.41 -9.04
C ALA A 53 22.46 15.12 -9.78
N ILE A 54 22.95 14.11 -9.06
CA ILE A 54 23.31 12.80 -9.65
C ILE A 54 22.11 12.08 -10.28
N TYR A 55 20.88 12.46 -9.92
CA TYR A 55 19.63 11.91 -10.48
C TYR A 55 19.02 12.79 -11.57
N GLY A 56 19.74 13.87 -11.97
CA GLY A 56 19.32 14.79 -13.03
C GLY A 56 18.02 15.51 -12.70
N THR A 57 17.25 15.86 -13.74
CA THR A 57 15.97 16.58 -13.62
C THR A 57 14.92 15.82 -12.82
N ARG A 58 15.00 14.49 -12.75
CA ARG A 58 14.09 13.64 -11.95
C ARG A 58 14.24 13.86 -10.44
N GLY A 59 15.40 14.34 -9.98
CA GLY A 59 15.66 14.69 -8.60
C GLY A 59 15.24 16.10 -8.17
N ALA A 60 14.64 16.90 -9.06
CA ALA A 60 14.32 18.32 -8.79
C ALA A 60 13.38 18.51 -7.58
N ASN A 61 12.46 17.60 -7.34
CA ASN A 61 11.52 17.63 -6.21
C ASN A 61 12.09 16.98 -4.93
N GLY A 62 13.36 16.63 -4.93
CA GLY A 62 14.05 15.87 -3.89
C GLY A 62 14.12 14.37 -4.22
N VAL A 63 14.95 13.67 -3.48
CA VAL A 63 15.17 12.23 -3.66
C VAL A 63 15.06 11.52 -2.32
N ILE A 64 14.33 10.41 -2.30
CA ILE A 64 14.26 9.49 -1.17
C ILE A 64 15.07 8.26 -1.52
N LEU A 65 16.20 8.09 -0.84
CA LEU A 65 17.04 6.89 -0.95
C LEU A 65 16.58 5.87 0.07
N ILE A 66 16.25 4.68 -0.41
CA ILE A 66 15.88 3.55 0.42
C ILE A 66 16.94 2.48 0.24
N THR A 67 17.55 2.07 1.34
CA THR A 67 18.41 0.90 1.39
C THR A 67 17.63 -0.22 2.04
N THR A 68 17.51 -1.34 1.35
CA THR A 68 16.88 -2.52 1.92
C THR A 68 17.90 -3.33 2.76
N ARG A 69 17.38 -4.08 3.74
CA ARG A 69 18.21 -4.90 4.64
C ARG A 69 19.07 -5.85 3.83
N LYS A 70 20.35 -5.84 4.12
CA LYS A 70 21.34 -6.79 3.63
C LYS A 70 21.46 -7.91 4.66
N GLY A 71 21.94 -9.07 4.25
CA GLY A 71 22.10 -10.18 5.18
C GLY A 71 22.77 -9.76 6.48
N ALA A 72 22.09 -9.97 7.59
CA ALA A 72 22.56 -9.60 8.92
C ALA A 72 23.23 -10.80 9.62
N GLY A 73 24.12 -10.51 10.58
CA GLY A 73 24.70 -11.50 11.46
C GLY A 73 26.17 -11.85 11.18
N GLU A 74 26.72 -12.66 12.08
CA GLU A 74 28.08 -13.21 11.93
C GLU A 74 28.17 -14.16 10.75
N ALA A 75 29.32 -14.17 10.08
CA ALA A 75 29.57 -15.08 8.97
C ALA A 75 29.32 -16.54 9.35
N GLY A 76 28.50 -17.23 8.58
CA GLY A 76 28.14 -18.63 8.80
C GLY A 76 26.90 -18.87 9.66
N ARG A 77 26.21 -17.82 10.08
CA ARG A 77 24.93 -17.94 10.80
C ARG A 77 23.79 -17.33 10.00
N ALA A 78 22.66 -18.02 9.93
CA ALA A 78 21.41 -17.50 9.42
C ALA A 78 20.56 -17.02 10.60
N GLN A 79 19.91 -15.88 10.43
CA GLN A 79 18.92 -15.34 11.36
C GLN A 79 17.56 -15.49 10.73
N VAL A 80 16.62 -16.08 11.46
CA VAL A 80 15.21 -16.12 11.08
C VAL A 80 14.45 -15.13 11.94
N THR A 81 13.66 -14.28 11.32
CA THR A 81 12.80 -13.30 11.99
C THR A 81 11.35 -13.57 11.60
N TYR A 82 10.48 -13.64 12.59
CA TYR A 82 9.05 -13.70 12.38
C TYR A 82 8.38 -12.59 13.17
N ASP A 83 7.67 -11.70 12.48
CA ASP A 83 6.86 -10.64 13.06
C ASP A 83 5.40 -10.87 12.71
N SER A 84 4.54 -10.80 13.71
CA SER A 84 3.10 -10.91 13.54
C SER A 84 2.42 -9.77 14.28
N TRP A 85 1.50 -9.12 13.59
CA TRP A 85 0.69 -8.06 14.16
C TRP A 85 -0.77 -8.26 13.76
N PHE A 86 -1.65 -8.11 14.74
CA PHE A 86 -3.09 -8.17 14.57
C PHE A 86 -3.74 -6.99 15.29
N GLY A 87 -4.57 -6.26 14.57
CA GLY A 87 -5.33 -5.12 15.08
C GLY A 87 -6.82 -5.29 14.82
N VAL A 88 -7.64 -4.77 15.74
CA VAL A 88 -9.08 -4.66 15.60
C VAL A 88 -9.46 -3.19 15.72
N ASN A 89 -10.26 -2.72 14.76
CA ASN A 89 -10.79 -1.37 14.77
C ASN A 89 -12.29 -1.45 14.97
N LEU A 90 -12.80 -0.63 15.88
CA LEU A 90 -14.23 -0.51 16.15
C LEU A 90 -14.71 0.83 15.62
N ALA A 91 -15.88 0.85 14.99
CA ALA A 91 -16.52 2.10 14.65
C ALA A 91 -16.87 2.84 15.95
N LYS A 92 -16.42 4.08 16.08
CA LYS A 92 -16.95 4.99 17.08
C LYS A 92 -18.32 5.46 16.58
N SER A 93 -19.18 5.96 17.46
CA SER A 93 -20.52 6.46 17.10
C SER A 93 -20.54 7.20 15.75
N GLY A 94 -21.54 6.94 14.93
CA GLY A 94 -21.79 7.66 13.69
C GLY A 94 -22.04 9.16 13.92
N PRO A 95 -22.25 9.93 12.84
CA PRO A 95 -22.64 11.33 12.95
C PRO A 95 -23.98 11.48 13.68
N ASP A 96 -24.19 12.63 14.29
CA ASP A 96 -25.44 12.97 14.96
C ASP A 96 -26.51 13.30 13.90
N ILE A 97 -27.38 12.33 13.62
CA ILE A 97 -28.47 12.41 12.65
C ILE A 97 -29.81 12.18 13.35
N LEU A 98 -30.90 12.65 12.70
CA LEU A 98 -32.23 12.47 13.23
C LEU A 98 -32.59 10.97 13.30
N SER A 99 -32.96 10.53 14.50
CA SER A 99 -33.59 9.22 14.69
C SER A 99 -34.97 9.17 14.00
N ALA A 100 -35.50 7.98 13.77
CA ALA A 100 -36.83 7.81 13.19
C ALA A 100 -37.89 8.53 13.98
N ASP A 101 -37.82 8.56 15.34
CA ASP A 101 -38.75 9.23 16.19
C ASP A 101 -38.68 10.76 16.13
N GLU A 102 -37.48 11.30 16.03
CA GLU A 102 -37.26 12.72 15.82
C GLU A 102 -37.73 13.16 14.44
N PHE A 103 -37.49 12.33 13.43
CA PHE A 103 -37.96 12.56 12.08
C PHE A 103 -39.48 12.62 12.00
N ARG A 104 -40.20 11.67 12.64
CA ARG A 104 -41.68 11.67 12.76
C ARG A 104 -42.19 12.93 13.40
N ARG A 105 -41.57 13.36 14.51
CA ARG A 105 -41.94 14.61 15.20
C ARG A 105 -41.73 15.84 14.33
N SER A 106 -40.77 15.82 13.44
CA SER A 106 -40.47 16.95 12.54
C SER A 106 -41.55 17.17 11.46
N ARG A 107 -42.33 16.15 11.12
CA ARG A 107 -43.37 16.15 10.07
C ARG A 107 -42.90 16.66 8.71
N ARG A 108 -41.62 16.44 8.38
CA ARG A 108 -40.99 16.95 7.14
C ARG A 108 -41.32 16.14 5.92
N ALA A 109 -41.58 14.81 6.07
CA ALA A 109 -41.83 13.90 4.97
C ALA A 109 -42.70 12.72 5.43
N THR A 110 -43.04 11.82 4.50
CA THR A 110 -43.84 10.62 4.74
C THR A 110 -43.19 9.72 5.80
N ASP A 111 -44.00 9.26 6.76
CA ASP A 111 -43.63 8.22 7.71
C ASP A 111 -44.00 6.85 7.11
N TYR A 112 -43.02 5.98 6.95
CA TYR A 112 -43.18 4.63 6.44
C TYR A 112 -43.38 3.58 7.55
N GLY A 113 -43.32 3.99 8.81
CA GLY A 113 -43.61 3.14 9.97
C GLY A 113 -42.44 2.35 10.52
N TYR A 114 -41.24 2.45 9.92
CA TYR A 114 -40.06 1.71 10.33
C TYR A 114 -39.06 2.58 11.10
N SER A 115 -38.00 1.96 11.65
CA SER A 115 -36.90 2.66 12.29
C SER A 115 -35.60 2.03 11.77
N THR A 116 -34.93 2.71 10.86
CA THR A 116 -33.76 2.23 10.14
C THR A 116 -32.61 3.20 10.33
N ASP A 117 -31.52 2.73 10.90
CA ASP A 117 -30.25 3.45 10.93
C ASP A 117 -29.46 3.10 9.66
N TRP A 118 -29.64 3.91 8.63
CA TRP A 118 -29.02 3.69 7.33
C TRP A 118 -27.51 3.78 7.39
N TYR A 119 -26.94 4.61 8.27
CA TYR A 119 -25.50 4.77 8.39
C TYR A 119 -24.87 3.53 9.05
N ASP A 120 -25.46 3.05 10.13
CA ASP A 120 -24.98 1.86 10.85
C ASP A 120 -25.05 0.60 9.98
N LEU A 121 -26.08 0.48 9.14
CA LEU A 121 -26.24 -0.62 8.18
C LEU A 121 -25.16 -0.70 7.10
N LEU A 122 -24.35 0.34 6.90
CA LEU A 122 -23.21 0.34 5.98
C LEU A 122 -21.91 -0.08 6.67
N LEU A 123 -21.92 -0.20 8.00
CA LEU A 123 -20.73 -0.50 8.79
C LEU A 123 -20.69 -1.97 9.19
N ARG A 124 -19.47 -2.43 9.42
CA ARG A 124 -19.17 -3.66 10.14
C ARG A 124 -19.09 -3.37 11.63
N ASP A 125 -19.45 -4.34 12.46
CA ASP A 125 -19.24 -4.25 13.91
C ASP A 125 -17.78 -3.99 14.24
N PHE A 126 -16.87 -4.58 13.48
CA PHE A 126 -15.43 -4.35 13.57
C PHE A 126 -14.74 -4.57 12.22
N SER A 127 -13.61 -3.93 12.06
CA SER A 127 -12.63 -4.25 11.02
C SER A 127 -11.36 -4.78 11.65
N TYR A 128 -10.56 -5.50 10.87
CA TYR A 128 -9.31 -6.06 11.35
C TYR A 128 -8.17 -5.81 10.37
N ASP A 129 -6.98 -5.75 10.95
CA ASP A 129 -5.71 -5.73 10.25
C ASP A 129 -4.88 -6.91 10.71
N ASN A 130 -4.37 -7.70 9.80
CA ASN A 130 -3.46 -8.80 10.06
C ASN A 130 -2.23 -8.64 9.20
N ASN A 131 -1.06 -8.66 9.80
CA ASN A 131 0.23 -8.59 9.11
C ASN A 131 1.13 -9.72 9.60
N GLN A 132 1.68 -10.49 8.66
CA GLN A 132 2.61 -11.58 8.91
C GLN A 132 3.87 -11.32 8.09
N TYR A 133 5.00 -11.35 8.72
CA TYR A 133 6.29 -11.19 8.09
C TYR A 133 7.25 -12.29 8.55
N LEU A 134 7.90 -12.93 7.59
CA LEU A 134 8.92 -13.94 7.83
C LEU A 134 10.15 -13.59 7.01
N SER A 135 11.32 -13.55 7.61
CA SER A 135 12.57 -13.43 6.89
C SER A 135 13.61 -14.43 7.36
N ILE A 136 14.51 -14.73 6.44
CA ILE A 136 15.78 -15.44 6.69
C ILE A 136 16.89 -14.62 6.07
N ASP A 137 17.85 -14.23 6.89
CA ASP A 137 19.00 -13.42 6.49
C ASP A 137 20.27 -14.10 6.99
N GLY A 138 21.33 -14.04 6.18
CA GLY A 138 22.60 -14.62 6.57
C GLY A 138 23.77 -13.98 5.84
N SER A 139 24.95 -14.12 6.43
CA SER A 139 26.21 -13.73 5.80
C SER A 139 27.19 -14.87 5.76
N THR A 140 28.05 -14.83 4.75
CA THR A 140 29.19 -15.73 4.58
C THR A 140 30.48 -14.91 4.62
N LYS A 141 31.64 -15.56 4.60
CA LYS A 141 32.94 -14.84 4.45
C LYS A 141 32.97 -13.95 3.20
N ASN A 142 32.27 -14.37 2.15
CA ASN A 142 32.37 -13.77 0.84
C ASN A 142 31.08 -13.12 0.35
N GLY A 143 30.08 -12.94 1.22
CA GLY A 143 28.83 -12.32 0.80
C GLY A 143 27.71 -12.41 1.81
N TYR A 144 26.52 -12.06 1.37
CA TYR A 144 25.30 -12.16 2.17
C TYR A 144 24.11 -12.58 1.30
N TYR A 145 23.10 -13.11 1.94
CA TYR A 145 21.83 -13.46 1.33
C TYR A 145 20.69 -13.10 2.27
N GLY A 146 19.55 -12.84 1.71
CA GLY A 146 18.32 -12.62 2.46
C GLY A 146 17.11 -12.98 1.61
N ALA A 147 16.09 -13.49 2.28
CA ALA A 147 14.77 -13.70 1.70
C ALA A 147 13.70 -13.31 2.72
N SER A 148 12.65 -12.65 2.27
CA SER A 148 11.50 -12.34 3.11
C SER A 148 10.20 -12.64 2.39
N PHE A 149 9.18 -12.91 3.19
CA PHE A 149 7.80 -13.05 2.76
C PHE A 149 6.93 -12.21 3.70
N ASN A 150 5.97 -11.49 3.13
CA ASN A 150 5.05 -10.66 3.86
C ASN A 150 3.63 -10.91 3.34
N TYR A 151 2.71 -11.10 4.28
CA TYR A 151 1.28 -11.17 4.04
C TYR A 151 0.58 -10.13 4.89
N LYS A 152 -0.28 -9.33 4.27
CA LYS A 152 -1.11 -8.37 4.97
C LYS A 152 -2.54 -8.47 4.48
N LYS A 153 -3.48 -8.49 5.42
CA LYS A 153 -4.91 -8.39 5.14
C LYS A 153 -5.54 -7.35 6.05
N ALA A 154 -6.25 -6.41 5.46
CA ALA A 154 -7.00 -5.38 6.16
C ALA A 154 -8.41 -5.30 5.60
N THR A 155 -9.38 -5.07 6.48
CA THR A 155 -10.76 -4.75 6.09
C THR A 155 -11.07 -3.31 6.50
N GLY A 156 -11.90 -2.62 5.74
CA GLY A 156 -12.45 -1.33 6.15
C GLY A 156 -13.58 -1.50 7.17
N LEU A 157 -14.00 -0.40 7.76
CA LEU A 157 -15.20 -0.37 8.60
C LEU A 157 -16.48 -0.44 7.77
N ASP A 158 -16.45 -0.04 6.50
CA ASP A 158 -17.57 -0.28 5.59
C ASP A 158 -17.71 -1.77 5.24
N LEU A 159 -18.90 -2.18 4.81
CA LEU A 159 -19.21 -3.58 4.55
C LEU A 159 -18.40 -4.21 3.40
N ASN A 160 -17.82 -3.41 2.52
CA ASN A 160 -17.24 -3.91 1.28
C ASN A 160 -15.71 -3.80 1.21
N SER A 161 -15.13 -2.69 1.69
CA SER A 161 -13.71 -2.45 1.44
C SER A 161 -12.80 -3.47 2.13
N SER A 162 -11.79 -3.88 1.38
CA SER A 162 -10.74 -4.78 1.87
C SER A 162 -9.47 -4.63 1.04
N ARG A 163 -8.34 -4.98 1.65
CA ARG A 163 -7.03 -5.00 1.00
C ARG A 163 -6.26 -6.23 1.45
N GLU A 164 -5.74 -6.97 0.49
CA GLU A 164 -4.91 -8.14 0.70
C GLU A 164 -3.62 -8.01 -0.08
N GLU A 165 -2.49 -8.23 0.59
CA GLU A 165 -1.17 -8.05 0.03
C GLU A 165 -0.31 -9.29 0.26
N PHE A 166 0.36 -9.71 -0.79
CA PHE A 166 1.41 -10.72 -0.75
C PHE A 166 2.69 -10.08 -1.26
N GLY A 167 3.75 -10.12 -0.47
CA GLY A 167 5.04 -9.60 -0.84
C GLY A 167 6.13 -10.64 -0.63
N GLY A 168 7.15 -10.60 -1.48
CA GLY A 168 8.36 -11.40 -1.33
C GLY A 168 9.57 -10.61 -1.79
N ARG A 169 10.66 -10.78 -1.08
CA ARG A 169 11.95 -10.19 -1.41
C ARG A 169 13.04 -11.24 -1.38
N PHE A 170 13.98 -11.10 -2.28
CA PHE A 170 15.23 -11.87 -2.29
C PHE A 170 16.39 -10.91 -2.53
N VAL A 171 17.52 -11.13 -1.84
CA VAL A 171 18.76 -10.39 -2.02
C VAL A 171 19.94 -11.34 -1.91
N LEU A 172 20.93 -11.12 -2.77
CA LEU A 172 22.16 -11.88 -2.80
C LEU A 172 23.32 -10.94 -3.11
N ASN A 173 24.40 -11.09 -2.36
CA ASN A 173 25.72 -10.59 -2.71
C ASN A 173 26.72 -11.74 -2.59
N GLN A 174 27.52 -11.96 -3.60
CA GLN A 174 28.54 -13.00 -3.59
C GLN A 174 29.82 -12.49 -4.23
N ARG A 175 30.94 -12.54 -3.47
CA ARG A 175 32.27 -12.28 -3.95
C ARG A 175 32.96 -13.59 -4.29
N MET A 176 33.60 -13.65 -5.45
CA MET A 176 34.29 -14.80 -5.99
C MET A 176 35.70 -14.40 -6.42
N MET A 177 36.60 -15.40 -6.61
CA MET A 177 37.97 -15.18 -7.03
C MET A 177 38.71 -14.15 -6.18
N ASP A 178 38.70 -14.36 -4.86
CA ASP A 178 39.27 -13.43 -3.87
C ASP A 178 38.79 -11.98 -4.00
N GLY A 179 37.54 -11.81 -4.45
CA GLY A 179 36.89 -10.50 -4.60
C GLY A 179 37.20 -9.81 -5.93
N ILE A 180 37.75 -10.50 -6.91
CA ILE A 180 37.88 -10.00 -8.28
C ILE A 180 36.48 -9.82 -8.89
N VAL A 181 35.60 -10.79 -8.70
CA VAL A 181 34.20 -10.75 -9.20
C VAL A 181 33.25 -10.62 -8.04
N GLU A 182 32.32 -9.67 -8.13
CA GLU A 182 31.22 -9.50 -7.19
C GLU A 182 29.89 -9.53 -7.94
N LEU A 183 29.01 -10.43 -7.50
CA LEU A 183 27.63 -10.53 -7.99
C LEU A 183 26.69 -9.91 -6.97
N ASN A 184 25.83 -8.99 -7.41
CA ASN A 184 24.76 -8.41 -6.63
C ASN A 184 23.43 -8.72 -7.32
N GLY A 185 22.46 -9.15 -6.56
CA GLY A 185 21.12 -9.40 -7.06
C GLY A 185 20.07 -9.05 -6.03
N SER A 186 18.98 -8.43 -6.47
CA SER A 186 17.78 -8.24 -5.65
C SER A 186 16.53 -8.45 -6.48
N LEU A 187 15.49 -8.93 -5.82
CA LEU A 187 14.18 -9.11 -6.40
C LEU A 187 13.14 -8.77 -5.34
N ASN A 188 12.24 -7.83 -5.65
CA ASN A 188 11.05 -7.54 -4.87
C ASN A 188 9.84 -7.80 -5.74
N ALA A 189 8.93 -8.63 -5.26
CA ALA A 189 7.66 -8.91 -5.91
C ALA A 189 6.52 -8.63 -4.94
N ARG A 190 5.46 -7.98 -5.40
CA ARG A 190 4.27 -7.72 -4.60
C ARG A 190 3.02 -7.83 -5.45
N ARG A 191 2.00 -8.47 -4.87
CA ARG A 191 0.64 -8.48 -5.40
C ARG A 191 -0.29 -7.89 -4.35
N VAL A 192 -1.11 -6.96 -4.77
CA VAL A 192 -2.14 -6.31 -3.95
C VAL A 192 -3.48 -6.53 -4.62
N ASN A 193 -4.41 -7.08 -3.87
CA ASN A 193 -5.82 -7.15 -4.26
C ASN A 193 -6.58 -6.16 -3.37
N GLU A 194 -7.37 -5.29 -3.99
CA GLU A 194 -8.16 -4.27 -3.29
C GLU A 194 -9.62 -4.38 -3.72
N VAL A 195 -10.51 -4.24 -2.76
CA VAL A 195 -11.91 -3.94 -2.99
C VAL A 195 -12.15 -2.57 -2.39
N TRP A 196 -12.62 -1.63 -3.21
CA TRP A 196 -12.89 -0.27 -2.76
C TRP A 196 -14.36 -0.13 -2.37
N GLY A 197 -14.59 0.47 -1.21
CA GLY A 197 -15.92 0.94 -0.83
C GLY A 197 -16.37 2.10 -1.73
N ASN A 198 -17.61 2.48 -1.56
CA ASN A 198 -18.17 3.67 -2.20
C ASN A 198 -18.56 4.69 -1.13
N ASP A 199 -17.71 5.70 -0.94
CA ASP A 199 -17.92 6.75 0.06
C ASP A 199 -19.25 7.52 -0.17
N GLY A 200 -19.70 7.64 -1.43
CA GLY A 200 -20.98 8.25 -1.78
C GLY A 200 -22.21 7.54 -1.18
N MET A 201 -22.06 6.27 -0.77
CA MET A 201 -23.14 5.54 -0.11
C MET A 201 -23.39 6.06 1.32
N PHE A 202 -22.35 6.54 2.00
CA PHE A 202 -22.51 7.19 3.30
C PHE A 202 -23.26 8.50 3.20
N ASP A 203 -22.96 9.33 2.20
CA ASP A 203 -23.69 10.57 1.93
C ASP A 203 -25.16 10.29 1.57
N THR A 204 -25.39 9.23 0.80
CA THR A 204 -26.75 8.75 0.49
C THR A 204 -27.47 8.32 1.77
N ALA A 205 -26.83 7.51 2.61
CA ALA A 205 -27.40 7.04 3.87
C ALA A 205 -27.79 8.19 4.82
N LEU A 206 -26.94 9.22 4.92
CA LEU A 206 -27.23 10.42 5.73
C LEU A 206 -28.44 11.20 5.23
N SER A 207 -28.78 11.09 3.95
CA SER A 207 -29.93 11.78 3.34
C SER A 207 -31.19 10.92 3.30
N MET A 208 -31.10 9.64 3.67
CA MET A 208 -32.24 8.72 3.66
C MET A 208 -33.24 9.04 4.77
N ASN A 209 -34.51 8.80 4.46
CA ASN A 209 -35.57 8.88 5.48
C ASN A 209 -35.46 7.67 6.44
N PRO A 210 -35.22 7.92 7.75
CA PRO A 210 -34.99 6.83 8.72
C PRO A 210 -36.26 6.03 9.04
N THR A 211 -37.43 6.41 8.50
CA THR A 211 -38.67 5.64 8.65
C THR A 211 -38.93 4.67 7.52
N MET A 212 -38.07 4.62 6.48
CA MET A 212 -38.16 3.65 5.38
C MET A 212 -37.67 2.28 5.82
N PRO A 213 -38.25 1.18 5.30
CA PRO A 213 -37.75 -0.18 5.53
C PRO A 213 -36.48 -0.45 4.72
N LEU A 214 -35.64 -1.37 5.19
CA LEU A 214 -34.51 -1.89 4.43
C LEU A 214 -34.97 -2.81 3.29
N TYR A 215 -35.98 -3.63 3.55
CA TYR A 215 -36.53 -4.62 2.62
C TYR A 215 -38.03 -4.43 2.41
N ASN A 216 -38.49 -4.80 1.24
CA ASN A 216 -39.90 -5.00 0.93
C ASN A 216 -40.43 -6.30 1.60
N GLU A 217 -41.75 -6.51 1.59
CA GLU A 217 -42.38 -7.73 2.13
C GLU A 217 -41.95 -9.00 1.39
N ASP A 218 -41.55 -8.89 0.13
CA ASP A 218 -41.04 -9.99 -0.69
C ASP A 218 -39.54 -10.29 -0.49
N GLY A 219 -38.87 -9.56 0.42
CA GLY A 219 -37.45 -9.71 0.74
C GLY A 219 -36.49 -8.99 -0.21
N THR A 220 -36.97 -8.29 -1.21
CA THR A 220 -36.15 -7.42 -2.06
C THR A 220 -35.79 -6.13 -1.35
N TYR A 221 -34.67 -5.49 -1.74
CA TYR A 221 -34.32 -4.19 -1.17
C TYR A 221 -35.35 -3.12 -1.52
N PHE A 222 -35.81 -2.39 -0.51
CA PHE A 222 -36.70 -1.24 -0.71
C PHE A 222 -35.98 -0.15 -1.49
N GLN A 223 -36.61 0.37 -2.55
CA GLN A 223 -36.07 1.48 -3.34
C GLN A 223 -36.78 2.78 -2.98
N PRO A 224 -36.04 3.81 -2.53
CA PRO A 224 -36.64 5.10 -2.27
C PRO A 224 -37.12 5.75 -3.57
N THR A 225 -38.30 6.35 -3.53
CA THR A 225 -38.74 7.23 -4.61
C THR A 225 -38.00 8.56 -4.47
N SER A 226 -36.93 8.73 -5.22
CA SER A 226 -36.09 9.91 -5.14
C SER A 226 -36.04 10.65 -6.49
N PRO A 227 -36.22 11.97 -6.52
CA PRO A 227 -36.03 12.77 -7.73
C PRO A 227 -34.59 12.73 -8.25
N THR A 228 -33.63 12.41 -7.41
CA THR A 228 -32.20 12.31 -7.73
C THR A 228 -31.78 10.91 -8.19
N GLY A 229 -32.71 9.93 -8.21
CA GLY A 229 -32.41 8.55 -8.56
C GLY A 229 -31.58 7.79 -7.51
N ALA A 230 -31.55 8.29 -6.27
CA ALA A 230 -30.86 7.60 -5.18
C ALA A 230 -31.45 6.20 -4.98
N ARG A 231 -30.59 5.20 -4.90
CA ARG A 231 -30.95 3.80 -4.63
C ARG A 231 -30.74 3.47 -3.16
N ASN A 232 -31.12 2.26 -2.78
CA ASN A 232 -30.84 1.72 -1.46
C ASN A 232 -29.33 1.64 -1.26
N PRO A 233 -28.74 2.40 -0.32
CA PRO A 233 -27.29 2.49 -0.16
C PRO A 233 -26.65 1.17 0.29
N VAL A 234 -27.39 0.34 1.03
CA VAL A 234 -26.91 -0.98 1.49
C VAL A 234 -26.85 -1.95 0.32
N GLN A 235 -27.85 -1.93 -0.57
CA GLN A 235 -27.83 -2.74 -1.77
C GLN A 235 -26.66 -2.34 -2.68
N GLU A 236 -26.55 -1.05 -2.97
CA GLU A 236 -25.47 -0.56 -3.85
C GLU A 236 -24.09 -0.90 -3.29
N LEU A 237 -23.88 -0.72 -1.97
CA LEU A 237 -22.59 -1.05 -1.38
C LEU A 237 -22.26 -2.55 -1.47
N LYS A 238 -23.26 -3.43 -1.35
CA LYS A 238 -23.06 -4.88 -1.43
C LYS A 238 -22.93 -5.42 -2.84
N GLU A 239 -23.59 -4.79 -3.80
CA GLU A 239 -23.61 -5.24 -5.19
C GLU A 239 -22.53 -4.61 -6.07
N ILE A 240 -21.88 -3.54 -5.59
CA ILE A 240 -20.81 -2.89 -6.35
C ILE A 240 -19.59 -3.80 -6.46
N ASP A 241 -19.16 -4.05 -7.70
CA ASP A 241 -17.95 -4.80 -8.00
C ASP A 241 -16.80 -3.83 -8.36
N ASN A 242 -16.35 -3.09 -7.36
CA ASN A 242 -15.26 -2.14 -7.50
C ASN A 242 -13.99 -2.75 -6.90
N ASN A 243 -13.28 -3.49 -7.70
CA ASN A 243 -12.07 -4.19 -7.26
C ASN A 243 -10.89 -3.94 -8.19
N GLY A 244 -9.70 -4.17 -7.67
CA GLY A 244 -8.48 -4.06 -8.45
C GLY A 244 -7.37 -4.94 -7.94
N GLN A 245 -6.51 -5.27 -8.88
CA GLN A 245 -5.29 -6.01 -8.61
C GLN A 245 -4.09 -5.23 -9.12
N ARG A 246 -3.10 -5.08 -8.26
CA ARG A 246 -1.80 -4.51 -8.66
C ARG A 246 -0.72 -5.56 -8.49
N VAL A 247 0.11 -5.71 -9.51
CA VAL A 247 1.33 -6.53 -9.46
C VAL A 247 2.52 -5.61 -9.64
N TYR A 248 3.47 -5.74 -8.75
CA TYR A 248 4.70 -4.98 -8.76
C TYR A 248 5.89 -5.92 -8.73
N LEU A 249 6.89 -5.67 -9.59
CA LEU A 249 8.13 -6.39 -9.63
C LEU A 249 9.29 -5.41 -9.83
N LEU A 250 10.26 -5.45 -8.93
CA LEU A 250 11.51 -4.72 -9.04
C LEU A 250 12.66 -5.69 -8.89
N GLY A 251 13.45 -5.85 -9.92
CA GLY A 251 14.63 -6.72 -9.94
C GLY A 251 15.90 -5.96 -10.30
N THR A 252 17.01 -6.32 -9.69
CA THR A 252 18.34 -5.83 -10.06
C THR A 252 19.32 -6.99 -10.13
N ALA A 253 20.23 -6.92 -11.09
CA ALA A 253 21.37 -7.80 -11.18
C ALA A 253 22.60 -6.97 -11.59
N GLU A 254 23.68 -7.11 -10.86
CA GLU A 254 24.94 -6.43 -11.15
C GLU A 254 26.10 -7.42 -11.07
N VAL A 255 26.98 -7.36 -12.06
CA VAL A 255 28.27 -8.02 -12.05
C VAL A 255 29.34 -6.95 -12.02
N LYS A 256 30.12 -6.91 -10.95
CA LYS A 256 31.24 -6.00 -10.79
C LYS A 256 32.56 -6.77 -10.88
N VAL A 257 33.50 -6.28 -11.69
CA VAL A 257 34.85 -6.85 -11.84
C VAL A 257 35.87 -5.82 -11.35
N ASN A 258 36.66 -6.21 -10.36
CA ASN A 258 37.75 -5.42 -9.80
C ASN A 258 39.04 -5.76 -10.54
N LEU A 259 39.41 -4.93 -11.52
CA LEU A 259 40.57 -5.16 -12.43
C LEU A 259 41.90 -4.81 -11.73
N ILE A 260 41.92 -3.76 -10.93
CA ILE A 260 43.10 -3.36 -10.15
C ILE A 260 42.66 -3.16 -8.70
N ARG A 261 43.39 -3.80 -7.79
CA ARG A 261 43.11 -3.76 -6.37
C ARG A 261 44.41 -3.65 -5.59
N SER A 262 44.92 -2.43 -5.46
CA SER A 262 46.11 -2.13 -4.67
C SER A 262 45.74 -1.06 -3.61
N GLU A 263 46.62 -0.88 -2.61
CA GLU A 263 46.42 0.17 -1.59
C GLU A 263 46.36 1.58 -2.18
N LYS A 264 46.94 1.79 -3.35
CA LYS A 264 47.04 3.13 -3.98
C LYS A 264 46.13 3.29 -5.20
N GLN A 265 45.60 2.22 -5.78
CA GLN A 265 44.83 2.26 -7.01
C GLN A 265 43.72 1.22 -6.98
N MET A 266 42.53 1.63 -7.37
CA MET A 266 41.37 0.77 -7.58
C MET A 266 40.78 1.06 -8.96
N LEU A 267 40.68 0.02 -9.78
CA LEU A 267 39.95 0.09 -11.04
C LEU A 267 38.93 -1.03 -11.05
N ASN A 268 37.67 -0.69 -11.21
CA ASN A 268 36.58 -1.63 -11.35
C ASN A 268 35.72 -1.28 -12.56
N THR A 269 35.00 -2.25 -13.07
CA THR A 269 33.94 -2.09 -14.05
C THR A 269 32.74 -2.88 -13.58
N SER A 270 31.54 -2.40 -13.88
CA SER A 270 30.31 -3.12 -13.55
C SER A 270 29.34 -3.08 -14.74
N LEU A 271 28.58 -4.16 -14.86
CA LEU A 271 27.42 -4.25 -15.72
C LEU A 271 26.22 -4.49 -14.83
N SER A 272 25.25 -3.59 -14.89
CA SER A 272 24.01 -3.67 -14.12
C SER A 272 22.81 -3.72 -15.04
N TYR A 273 21.83 -4.53 -14.65
CA TYR A 273 20.53 -4.63 -15.28
C TYR A 273 19.45 -4.43 -14.22
N SER A 274 18.42 -3.66 -14.54
CA SER A 274 17.26 -3.48 -13.66
C SER A 274 15.97 -3.70 -14.43
N LEU A 275 15.02 -4.37 -13.78
CA LEU A 275 13.68 -4.63 -14.26
C LEU A 275 12.69 -3.93 -13.33
N HIS A 276 11.82 -3.12 -13.88
CA HIS A 276 10.69 -2.53 -13.16
C HIS A 276 9.41 -2.85 -13.93
N TYR A 277 8.49 -3.55 -13.28
CA TYR A 277 7.17 -3.86 -13.80
C TYR A 277 6.11 -3.44 -12.78
N ASN A 278 5.10 -2.72 -13.25
CA ASN A 278 3.96 -2.30 -12.44
C ASN A 278 2.71 -2.40 -13.32
N ASP A 279 1.79 -3.26 -12.96
CA ASP A 279 0.53 -3.47 -13.65
C ASP A 279 -0.63 -3.27 -12.69
N LEU A 280 -1.64 -2.53 -13.12
CA LEU A 280 -2.87 -2.27 -12.36
C LEU A 280 -4.07 -2.66 -13.23
N LYS A 281 -4.81 -3.65 -12.77
CA LYS A 281 -6.10 -4.05 -13.35
C LYS A 281 -7.21 -3.59 -12.43
N GLN A 282 -8.20 -2.89 -12.96
CA GLN A 282 -9.37 -2.43 -12.23
C GLN A 282 -10.63 -2.95 -12.92
N HIS A 283 -11.61 -3.35 -12.13
CA HIS A 283 -12.96 -3.73 -12.55
C HIS A 283 -13.94 -2.79 -11.84
N TYR A 284 -14.93 -2.31 -12.58
CA TYR A 284 -15.96 -1.39 -12.12
C TYR A 284 -17.34 -1.99 -12.32
#